data_572ab764d70063b315396ca3258d526f
#
_entry.id   572ab764d70063b315396ca3258d526f
#
_cell.length_a   1.000
_cell.length_b   1.000
_cell.length_c   1.000
_cell.angle_alpha   90.00
_cell.angle_beta   90.00
_cell.angle_gamma   90.00
#
_symmetry.space_group_name_H-M   'P 1'
#
loop_
_entity.id
_entity.type
_entity.pdbx_description
1 polymer ?
#
loop_
_entity_poly.entity_id
_entity_poly.type
_entity_poly.pdbx_seq_one_letter_code
_entity_poly.pdbx_strand_id
1 'polypeptide(L)'
;MKKTFLMVIFAGTILNCAAQQISETKTAVKVGTDAAQPFLFSLNTLTAENPRWNIHYSGSYGERTSGQFGYDGLGQQFGVKGYLGSRFTLYATAAIGFANAGGITSAEQAEVIRDLVGGKGIAGFRLGAGLGLSRDWSNVGSAISRITASFDRTNWRMAGNLRFEKAFDKNRDKLDFITSFGYQHRISNILYLGVEALGQDLEGFWEKDEAEGGAKVMIGPSINLEPNHSKLSFSISGGPVFYATRSQVIPSEAIREIGSVASGNGYTIRALVNFNLHR
;
A
#
# COMPACT_ATOMS: atom_id res chain seq x y z
N MET A 1 31.74 3.53 6.95
CA MET A 1 31.68 2.06 6.99
C MET A 1 30.57 1.48 7.88
N LYS A 2 29.65 2.27 8.50
CA LYS A 2 28.54 1.73 9.35
C LYS A 2 27.18 1.63 8.65
N LYS A 3 27.03 2.16 7.44
CA LYS A 3 25.74 2.26 6.71
C LYS A 3 25.37 1.01 5.90
N THR A 4 26.33 0.16 5.57
CA THR A 4 26.12 -1.08 4.78
C THR A 4 25.61 -2.25 5.62
N PHE A 5 25.69 -2.16 6.95
CA PHE A 5 25.39 -3.29 7.84
C PHE A 5 23.89 -3.52 8.06
N LEU A 6 23.07 -2.48 8.00
CA LEU A 6 21.61 -2.59 8.24
C LEU A 6 20.88 -3.23 7.05
N MET A 7 21.34 -2.97 5.83
CA MET A 7 20.74 -3.53 4.62
C MET A 7 21.01 -5.04 4.46
N VAL A 8 22.16 -5.49 4.97
CA VAL A 8 22.54 -6.93 4.92
C VAL A 8 21.76 -7.76 5.93
N ILE A 9 21.38 -7.20 7.10
CA ILE A 9 20.59 -7.92 8.10
C ILE A 9 19.16 -8.14 7.61
N PHE A 10 18.55 -7.19 6.89
CA PHE A 10 17.21 -7.35 6.35
C PHE A 10 17.16 -8.38 5.21
N ALA A 11 18.18 -8.44 4.37
CA ALA A 11 18.31 -9.45 3.32
C ALA A 11 18.60 -10.86 3.89
N GLY A 12 19.39 -10.96 4.94
CA GLY A 12 19.77 -12.24 5.55
C GLY A 12 18.62 -12.94 6.30
N THR A 13 17.70 -12.20 6.90
CA THR A 13 16.52 -12.78 7.59
C THR A 13 15.48 -13.29 6.60
N ILE A 14 15.35 -12.69 5.43
CA ILE A 14 14.43 -13.14 4.38
C ILE A 14 14.93 -14.46 3.75
N LEU A 15 16.23 -14.61 3.54
CA LEU A 15 16.81 -15.81 2.92
C LEU A 15 16.75 -17.05 3.83
N ASN A 16 16.86 -16.90 5.14
CA ASN A 16 16.73 -18.03 6.08
C ASN A 16 15.30 -18.54 6.25
N CYS A 17 14.27 -17.74 6.01
CA CYS A 17 12.88 -18.18 5.99
C CYS A 17 12.52 -18.99 4.74
N ALA A 18 13.25 -18.87 3.64
CA ALA A 18 12.97 -19.58 2.40
C ALA A 18 13.45 -21.04 2.40
N ALA A 19 14.34 -21.42 3.34
CA ALA A 19 15.00 -22.73 3.37
C ALA A 19 14.24 -23.84 4.12
N GLN A 20 13.13 -23.52 4.79
CA GLN A 20 12.31 -24.54 5.48
C GLN A 20 11.11 -24.96 4.62
N GLN A 21 11.37 -25.71 3.55
CA GLN A 21 10.32 -26.56 2.96
C GLN A 21 10.12 -27.79 3.84
N ILE A 22 9.20 -27.70 4.79
CA ILE A 22 8.69 -28.86 5.48
C ILE A 22 7.64 -29.50 4.58
N SER A 23 7.88 -30.75 4.22
CA SER A 23 6.93 -31.65 3.55
C SER A 23 5.66 -31.77 4.40
N GLU A 24 4.64 -31.01 4.13
CA GLU A 24 3.34 -31.17 4.77
C GLU A 24 2.47 -32.14 3.97
N THR A 25 2.06 -33.19 4.66
CA THR A 25 1.10 -34.21 4.22
C THR A 25 -0.19 -33.54 3.76
N LYS A 26 -0.63 -33.88 2.57
CA LYS A 26 -1.81 -33.34 1.89
C LYS A 26 -3.11 -33.64 2.63
N THR A 27 -3.50 -32.83 3.55
CA THR A 27 -4.90 -32.54 3.77
C THR A 27 -5.14 -31.18 3.10
N ALA A 28 -5.92 -31.17 2.03
CA ALA A 28 -6.19 -29.95 1.26
C ALA A 28 -7.01 -28.96 2.08
N VAL A 29 -6.38 -28.35 3.07
CA VAL A 29 -6.87 -27.10 3.64
C VAL A 29 -6.71 -26.08 2.53
N LYS A 30 -7.83 -25.62 1.98
CA LYS A 30 -7.86 -24.56 0.98
C LYS A 30 -7.11 -23.35 1.55
N VAL A 31 -5.83 -23.24 1.24
CA VAL A 31 -5.04 -22.03 1.48
C VAL A 31 -5.60 -20.99 0.50
N GLY A 32 -6.65 -20.32 0.90
CA GLY A 32 -7.31 -19.36 0.05
C GLY A 32 -7.55 -18.09 0.83
N THR A 33 -6.74 -17.11 0.62
CA THR A 33 -7.15 -15.75 0.82
C THR A 33 -8.00 -15.38 -0.38
N ASP A 34 -9.31 -15.38 -0.22
CA ASP A 34 -10.22 -14.92 -1.26
C ASP A 34 -10.16 -13.39 -1.44
N ALA A 35 -9.47 -12.68 -0.54
CA ALA A 35 -9.27 -11.25 -0.62
C ALA A 35 -8.18 -10.90 -1.64
N ALA A 36 -8.58 -10.32 -2.75
CA ALA A 36 -7.65 -9.84 -3.77
C ALA A 36 -6.79 -8.67 -3.26
N GLN A 37 -7.30 -7.88 -2.31
CA GLN A 37 -6.63 -6.75 -1.69
C GLN A 37 -6.83 -6.80 -0.16
N PRO A 38 -6.02 -7.60 0.55
CA PRO A 38 -6.17 -7.76 2.00
C PRO A 38 -5.69 -6.56 2.82
N PHE A 39 -4.74 -5.80 2.28
CA PHE A 39 -4.15 -4.62 2.92
C PHE A 39 -4.62 -3.35 2.23
N LEU A 40 -4.81 -2.28 2.98
CA LEU A 40 -5.28 -1.00 2.45
C LEU A 40 -4.14 -0.08 1.99
N PHE A 41 -2.96 -0.25 2.57
CA PHE A 41 -1.80 0.58 2.25
C PHE A 41 -0.70 -0.19 1.51
N SER A 42 -0.74 -1.53 1.51
CA SER A 42 0.21 -2.36 0.78
C SER A 42 -0.48 -3.13 -0.34
N LEU A 43 0.07 -3.02 -1.55
CA LEU A 43 -0.41 -3.72 -2.72
C LEU A 43 0.31 -5.06 -2.86
N ASN A 44 -0.44 -6.13 -3.06
CA ASN A 44 0.07 -7.45 -3.45
C ASN A 44 -0.27 -7.75 -4.90
N THR A 45 0.46 -8.65 -5.53
CA THR A 45 0.15 -9.14 -6.86
C THR A 45 -0.88 -10.26 -6.84
N LEU A 46 -1.53 -10.53 -7.97
CA LEU A 46 -2.41 -11.66 -8.17
C LEU A 46 -1.67 -12.82 -8.85
N THR A 47 -2.13 -14.03 -8.57
CA THR A 47 -1.68 -15.27 -9.20
C THR A 47 -2.78 -15.88 -10.05
N ALA A 48 -2.50 -16.97 -10.74
CA ALA A 48 -3.51 -17.70 -11.52
C ALA A 48 -4.61 -18.34 -10.65
N GLU A 49 -4.36 -18.54 -9.36
CA GLU A 49 -5.31 -19.10 -8.38
C GLU A 49 -6.23 -18.03 -7.76
N ASN A 50 -5.84 -16.75 -7.85
CA ASN A 50 -6.71 -15.67 -7.42
C ASN A 50 -7.89 -15.48 -8.39
N PRO A 51 -8.99 -14.86 -7.93
CA PRO A 51 -10.00 -14.35 -8.84
C PRO A 51 -9.36 -13.42 -9.88
N ARG A 52 -9.65 -13.66 -11.16
CA ARG A 52 -8.97 -12.93 -12.24
C ARG A 52 -9.24 -11.44 -12.21
N TRP A 53 -10.44 -11.04 -11.80
CA TRP A 53 -10.86 -9.65 -11.75
C TRP A 53 -11.55 -9.34 -10.44
N ASN A 54 -11.18 -8.23 -9.86
CA ASN A 54 -11.75 -7.72 -8.63
C ASN A 54 -12.09 -6.25 -8.81
N ILE A 55 -13.24 -5.84 -8.29
CA ILE A 55 -13.59 -4.44 -8.12
C ILE A 55 -13.55 -4.14 -6.65
N HIS A 56 -13.02 -2.99 -6.26
CA HIS A 56 -13.06 -2.55 -4.89
C HIS A 56 -13.54 -1.12 -4.77
N TYR A 57 -14.23 -0.87 -3.69
CA TYR A 57 -14.63 0.46 -3.25
C TYR A 57 -14.04 0.71 -1.87
N SER A 58 -13.43 1.87 -1.67
CA SER A 58 -12.97 2.29 -0.36
C SER A 58 -13.45 3.68 -0.01
N GLY A 59 -13.84 3.83 1.25
CA GLY A 59 -14.05 5.11 1.91
C GLY A 59 -12.91 5.38 2.86
N SER A 60 -12.45 6.62 2.93
CA SER A 60 -11.43 7.05 3.88
C SER A 60 -11.82 8.37 4.52
N TYR A 61 -11.38 8.56 5.75
CA TYR A 61 -11.40 9.84 6.43
C TYR A 61 -10.01 10.13 6.95
N GLY A 62 -9.55 11.36 6.73
CA GLY A 62 -8.29 11.84 7.23
C GLY A 62 -8.41 13.24 7.83
N GLU A 63 -7.59 13.51 8.82
CA GLU A 63 -7.40 14.82 9.39
C GLU A 63 -5.92 15.14 9.39
N ARG A 64 -5.55 16.26 8.78
CA ARG A 64 -4.16 16.69 8.56
C ARG A 64 -3.33 15.62 7.84
N THR A 65 -3.93 15.04 6.83
CA THR A 65 -3.30 14.01 5.98
C THR A 65 -3.19 14.49 4.54
N SER A 66 -2.21 13.96 3.82
CA SER A 66 -1.99 14.24 2.41
C SER A 66 -1.35 13.04 1.72
N GLY A 67 -1.32 13.05 0.40
CA GLY A 67 -0.61 12.06 -0.40
C GLY A 67 -1.12 10.64 -0.16
N GLN A 68 -0.24 9.74 0.20
CA GLN A 68 -0.53 8.32 0.38
C GLN A 68 -1.33 8.00 1.65
N PHE A 69 -1.28 8.88 2.65
CA PHE A 69 -2.04 8.72 3.89
C PHE A 69 -3.54 8.96 3.70
N GLY A 70 -3.93 9.62 2.64
CA GLY A 70 -5.30 9.93 2.29
C GLY A 70 -5.53 11.42 2.11
N TYR A 71 -6.75 11.76 1.78
CA TYR A 71 -7.19 13.14 1.64
C TYR A 71 -7.54 13.75 3.00
N ASP A 72 -7.29 15.05 3.17
CA ASP A 72 -7.74 15.78 4.38
C ASP A 72 -9.24 16.04 4.32
N GLY A 73 -10.01 15.11 4.84
CA GLY A 73 -11.45 15.03 4.75
C GLY A 73 -11.94 13.65 4.37
N LEU A 74 -13.03 13.58 3.63
CA LEU A 74 -13.61 12.34 3.13
C LEU A 74 -13.03 12.01 1.75
N GLY A 75 -12.47 10.81 1.60
CA GLY A 75 -12.06 10.24 0.32
C GLY A 75 -12.95 9.06 -0.06
N GLN A 76 -13.34 8.98 -1.32
CA GLN A 76 -14.02 7.82 -1.90
C GLN A 76 -13.23 7.36 -3.10
N GLN A 77 -12.95 6.07 -3.19
CA GLN A 77 -12.12 5.50 -4.23
C GLN A 77 -12.76 4.23 -4.80
N PHE A 78 -12.84 4.17 -6.12
CA PHE A 78 -13.11 2.96 -6.87
C PHE A 78 -11.82 2.42 -7.46
N GLY A 79 -11.71 1.09 -7.52
CA GLY A 79 -10.57 0.48 -8.15
C GLY A 79 -10.88 -0.87 -8.75
N VAL A 80 -9.99 -1.25 -9.65
CA VAL A 80 -9.99 -2.54 -10.34
C VAL A 80 -8.63 -3.17 -10.17
N LYS A 81 -8.61 -4.46 -9.87
CA LYS A 81 -7.39 -5.26 -9.82
C LYS A 81 -7.60 -6.52 -10.65
N GLY A 82 -6.73 -6.75 -11.61
CA GLY A 82 -6.89 -7.83 -12.58
C GLY A 82 -5.61 -8.63 -12.81
N TYR A 83 -5.74 -9.96 -12.89
CA TYR A 83 -4.68 -10.83 -13.37
C TYR A 83 -4.73 -10.94 -14.89
N LEU A 84 -3.73 -10.38 -15.56
CA LEU A 84 -3.65 -10.34 -17.03
C LEU A 84 -3.03 -11.61 -17.64
N GLY A 85 -2.62 -12.57 -16.82
CA GLY A 85 -1.83 -13.71 -17.26
C GLY A 85 -0.32 -13.45 -17.22
N SER A 86 0.49 -14.49 -17.46
CA SER A 86 1.97 -14.39 -17.50
C SER A 86 2.60 -13.66 -16.30
N ARG A 87 1.99 -13.78 -15.12
CA ARG A 87 2.38 -13.11 -13.85
C ARG A 87 2.20 -11.59 -13.84
N PHE A 88 1.37 -11.05 -14.72
CA PHE A 88 1.05 -9.62 -14.72
C PHE A 88 -0.22 -9.35 -13.91
N THR A 89 -0.17 -8.33 -13.08
CA THR A 89 -1.30 -7.77 -12.34
C THR A 89 -1.51 -6.32 -12.77
N LEU A 90 -2.71 -5.99 -13.21
CA LEU A 90 -3.18 -4.62 -13.39
C LEU A 90 -3.77 -4.11 -12.09
N TYR A 91 -3.47 -2.89 -11.72
CA TYR A 91 -4.12 -2.16 -10.64
C TYR A 91 -4.45 -0.75 -11.11
N ALA A 92 -5.71 -0.36 -11.01
CA ALA A 92 -6.16 0.98 -11.37
C ALA A 92 -7.19 1.49 -10.37
N THR A 93 -7.10 2.78 -10.03
CA THR A 93 -8.01 3.44 -9.10
C THR A 93 -8.37 4.83 -9.57
N ALA A 94 -9.58 5.26 -9.22
CA ALA A 94 -10.04 6.64 -9.35
C ALA A 94 -10.72 7.04 -8.03
N ALA A 95 -10.40 8.23 -7.56
CA ALA A 95 -10.84 8.72 -6.26
C ALA A 95 -11.36 10.15 -6.34
N ILE A 96 -12.29 10.47 -5.44
CA ILE A 96 -12.84 11.81 -5.22
C ILE A 96 -12.65 12.15 -3.74
N GLY A 97 -12.14 13.33 -3.46
CA GLY A 97 -11.94 13.87 -2.11
C GLY A 97 -12.82 15.09 -1.84
N PHE A 98 -13.39 15.14 -0.65
CA PHE A 98 -14.20 16.23 -0.13
C PHE A 98 -13.47 16.82 1.09
N ALA A 99 -12.89 18.00 0.93
CA ALA A 99 -12.08 18.63 1.96
C ALA A 99 -12.90 19.03 3.19
N ASN A 100 -12.30 18.95 4.38
CA ASN A 100 -12.88 19.44 5.61
C ASN A 100 -13.19 20.96 5.55
N ALA A 101 -12.35 21.72 4.84
CA ALA A 101 -12.52 23.16 4.63
C ALA A 101 -13.41 23.51 3.42
N GLY A 102 -14.01 22.51 2.76
CA GLY A 102 -14.75 22.65 1.51
C GLY A 102 -13.86 22.52 0.27
N GLY A 103 -14.46 22.07 -0.81
CA GLY A 103 -13.78 21.79 -2.07
C GLY A 103 -13.82 20.30 -2.43
N ILE A 104 -13.71 20.05 -3.72
CA ILE A 104 -13.72 18.70 -4.30
C ILE A 104 -12.48 18.56 -5.20
N THR A 105 -11.79 17.46 -5.07
CA THR A 105 -10.66 17.10 -5.94
C THR A 105 -10.72 15.64 -6.34
N SER A 106 -9.89 15.23 -7.30
CA SER A 106 -9.79 13.83 -7.73
C SER A 106 -8.35 13.38 -7.78
N ALA A 107 -8.17 12.07 -7.67
CA ALA A 107 -6.88 11.43 -7.84
C ALA A 107 -7.07 10.13 -8.61
N GLU A 108 -6.15 9.80 -9.50
CA GLU A 108 -6.19 8.57 -10.28
C GLU A 108 -4.82 7.90 -10.30
N GLN A 109 -4.84 6.58 -10.47
CA GLN A 109 -3.62 5.79 -10.59
C GLN A 109 -3.89 4.57 -11.48
N ALA A 110 -2.93 4.23 -12.32
CA ALA A 110 -2.92 2.97 -13.06
C ALA A 110 -1.51 2.43 -13.12
N GLU A 111 -1.33 1.15 -12.79
CA GLU A 111 -0.04 0.48 -12.82
C GLU A 111 -0.16 -0.99 -13.22
N VAL A 112 0.89 -1.50 -13.85
CA VAL A 112 1.06 -2.90 -14.20
C VAL A 112 2.27 -3.43 -13.45
N ILE A 113 2.08 -4.53 -12.72
CA ILE A 113 3.09 -5.16 -11.89
C ILE A 113 3.31 -6.58 -12.39
N ARG A 114 4.58 -6.97 -12.53
CA ARG A 114 4.96 -8.33 -12.90
C ARG A 114 5.64 -9.02 -11.72
N ASP A 115 5.19 -10.22 -11.37
CA ASP A 115 5.94 -11.09 -10.45
C ASP A 115 7.21 -11.60 -11.12
N LEU A 116 8.34 -11.30 -10.52
CA LEU A 116 9.67 -11.75 -10.92
C LEU A 116 10.00 -13.08 -10.26
N VAL A 117 9.66 -13.19 -8.97
CA VAL A 117 9.85 -14.40 -8.15
C VAL A 117 8.51 -14.82 -7.57
N GLY A 118 8.27 -16.11 -7.47
CA GLY A 118 7.07 -16.69 -6.88
C GLY A 118 6.49 -17.82 -7.73
N GLY A 119 5.66 -18.66 -7.09
CA GLY A 119 4.95 -19.76 -7.71
C GLY A 119 3.68 -19.33 -8.45
N LYS A 120 2.94 -20.32 -8.96
CA LYS A 120 1.60 -20.11 -9.55
C LYS A 120 0.54 -19.98 -8.46
N GLY A 121 0.80 -20.54 -7.27
CA GLY A 121 -0.13 -20.55 -6.15
C GLY A 121 -0.09 -19.26 -5.32
N ILE A 122 -1.13 -19.07 -4.49
CA ILE A 122 -1.24 -17.95 -3.57
C ILE A 122 -0.19 -18.05 -2.46
N ALA A 123 0.03 -19.27 -1.94
CA ALA A 123 0.95 -19.49 -0.84
C ALA A 123 2.41 -19.33 -1.22
N GLY A 124 3.21 -18.77 -0.33
CA GLY A 124 4.64 -18.60 -0.48
C GLY A 124 5.09 -17.16 -0.71
N PHE A 125 6.38 -17.02 -0.98
CA PHE A 125 7.01 -15.72 -1.24
C PHE A 125 6.81 -15.28 -2.69
N ARG A 126 6.50 -14.01 -2.88
CA ARG A 126 6.43 -13.36 -4.19
C ARG A 126 7.19 -12.04 -4.13
N LEU A 127 7.87 -11.73 -5.20
CA LEU A 127 8.54 -10.46 -5.43
C LEU A 127 8.16 -9.97 -6.82
N GLY A 128 7.68 -8.76 -6.92
CA GLY A 128 7.26 -8.15 -8.19
C GLY A 128 7.82 -6.75 -8.38
N ALA A 129 7.84 -6.31 -9.62
CA ALA A 129 8.16 -4.94 -10.00
C ALA A 129 7.09 -4.41 -10.96
N GLY A 130 6.77 -3.15 -10.83
CA GLY A 130 5.71 -2.49 -11.60
C GLY A 130 6.06 -1.09 -12.03
N LEU A 131 5.34 -0.63 -13.04
CA LEU A 131 5.39 0.74 -13.55
C LEU A 131 3.96 1.24 -13.74
N GLY A 132 3.77 2.55 -13.58
CA GLY A 132 2.47 3.17 -13.73
C GLY A 132 2.53 4.68 -13.82
N LEU A 133 1.34 5.25 -13.86
CA LEU A 133 1.10 6.69 -13.85
C LEU A 133 0.08 7.00 -12.75
N SER A 134 0.20 8.15 -12.13
CA SER A 134 -0.79 8.68 -11.20
C SER A 134 -1.02 10.16 -11.43
N ARG A 135 -2.14 10.63 -10.94
CA ARG A 135 -2.44 12.04 -10.70
C ARG A 135 -2.93 12.15 -9.26
N ASP A 136 -2.26 12.96 -8.47
CA ASP A 136 -2.55 13.12 -7.06
C ASP A 136 -3.69 14.12 -6.78
N TRP A 137 -3.99 14.31 -5.50
CA TRP A 137 -5.04 15.23 -5.05
C TRP A 137 -4.77 16.71 -5.36
N SER A 138 -3.52 17.09 -5.61
CA SER A 138 -3.12 18.43 -6.05
C SER A 138 -3.12 18.58 -7.58
N ASN A 139 -3.67 17.59 -8.29
CA ASN A 139 -3.76 17.55 -9.74
C ASN A 139 -2.38 17.45 -10.46
N VAL A 140 -1.36 16.99 -9.75
CA VAL A 140 -0.03 16.78 -10.31
C VAL A 140 0.08 15.35 -10.85
N GLY A 141 0.49 15.23 -12.11
CA GLY A 141 0.78 13.95 -12.75
C GLY A 141 2.16 13.43 -12.37
N SER A 142 2.29 12.11 -12.21
CA SER A 142 3.54 11.46 -11.82
C SER A 142 3.74 10.13 -12.53
N ALA A 143 5.01 9.77 -12.78
CA ALA A 143 5.40 8.41 -13.12
C ALA A 143 5.69 7.63 -11.83
N ILE A 144 5.20 6.39 -11.78
CA ILE A 144 5.36 5.50 -10.64
C ILE A 144 6.23 4.31 -11.03
N SER A 145 7.15 3.93 -10.15
CA SER A 145 7.73 2.59 -10.13
C SER A 145 7.53 1.95 -8.77
N ARG A 146 7.29 0.64 -8.74
CA ARG A 146 6.98 -0.09 -7.50
C ARG A 146 7.72 -1.40 -7.44
N ILE A 147 8.23 -1.73 -6.26
CA ILE A 147 8.65 -3.08 -5.90
C ILE A 147 7.65 -3.60 -4.88
N THR A 148 7.13 -4.81 -5.09
CA THR A 148 6.23 -5.48 -4.16
C THR A 148 6.89 -6.74 -3.63
N ALA A 149 6.77 -6.99 -2.35
CA ALA A 149 7.13 -8.26 -1.72
C ALA A 149 5.95 -8.75 -0.91
N SER A 150 5.55 -10.00 -1.07
CA SER A 150 4.50 -10.59 -0.26
C SER A 150 4.84 -12.02 0.13
N PHE A 151 4.27 -12.43 1.25
CA PHE A 151 4.40 -13.80 1.74
C PHE A 151 3.07 -14.22 2.36
N ASP A 152 2.47 -15.27 1.82
CA ASP A 152 1.18 -15.79 2.24
C ASP A 152 1.34 -17.23 2.76
N ARG A 153 0.77 -17.49 3.94
CA ARG A 153 0.61 -18.80 4.53
C ARG A 153 -0.83 -19.02 5.03
N THR A 154 -1.12 -20.22 5.48
CA THR A 154 -2.45 -20.60 5.96
C THR A 154 -2.93 -19.70 7.09
N ASN A 155 -2.05 -19.34 8.03
CA ASN A 155 -2.42 -18.65 9.27
C ASN A 155 -1.97 -17.18 9.33
N TRP A 156 -1.14 -16.74 8.39
CA TRP A 156 -0.67 -15.37 8.37
C TRP A 156 -0.25 -14.94 6.96
N ARG A 157 -0.26 -13.66 6.74
CA ARG A 157 0.18 -13.03 5.49
C ARG A 157 0.86 -11.71 5.78
N MET A 158 1.74 -11.33 4.88
CA MET A 158 2.43 -10.04 4.91
C MET A 158 2.60 -9.52 3.48
N ALA A 159 2.61 -8.21 3.35
CA ALA A 159 2.94 -7.53 2.12
C ALA A 159 3.73 -6.27 2.44
N GLY A 160 4.66 -5.92 1.58
CA GLY A 160 5.41 -4.68 1.65
C GLY A 160 5.64 -4.10 0.26
N ASN A 161 5.69 -2.79 0.17
CA ASN A 161 5.98 -2.11 -1.08
C ASN A 161 7.04 -1.03 -0.87
N LEU A 162 7.84 -0.85 -1.90
CA LEU A 162 8.66 0.33 -2.11
C LEU A 162 8.13 0.98 -3.39
N ARG A 163 7.62 2.20 -3.27
CA ARG A 163 7.13 2.98 -4.40
C ARG A 163 8.00 4.20 -4.56
N PHE A 164 8.44 4.43 -5.76
CA PHE A 164 9.14 5.63 -6.20
C PHE A 164 8.20 6.39 -7.11
N GLU A 165 8.07 7.68 -6.87
CA GLU A 165 7.19 8.56 -7.61
C GLU A 165 7.97 9.76 -8.11
N LYS A 166 7.87 10.04 -9.40
CA LYS A 166 8.47 11.22 -10.03
C LYS A 166 7.37 12.12 -10.55
N ALA A 167 7.15 13.22 -9.87
CA ALA A 167 6.20 14.23 -10.30
C ALA A 167 6.67 14.95 -11.61
N PHE A 168 5.69 15.35 -12.42
CA PHE A 168 5.94 16.13 -13.65
C PHE A 168 5.89 17.64 -13.39
N ASP A 169 5.85 18.05 -12.14
CA ASP A 169 5.88 19.44 -11.71
C ASP A 169 7.28 19.83 -11.23
N LYS A 170 7.69 21.07 -11.51
CA LYS A 170 9.01 21.59 -11.15
C LYS A 170 9.11 21.98 -9.66
N ASN A 171 7.97 22.21 -9.02
CA ASN A 171 7.88 22.62 -7.61
C ASN A 171 7.81 21.44 -6.64
N ARG A 172 7.75 20.21 -7.19
CA ARG A 172 7.72 18.95 -6.43
C ARG A 172 9.12 18.35 -6.37
N ASP A 173 9.33 17.50 -5.42
CA ASP A 173 10.57 16.75 -5.31
C ASP A 173 10.85 15.91 -6.54
N LYS A 174 12.13 15.72 -6.81
CA LYS A 174 12.55 14.96 -7.99
C LYS A 174 12.14 13.51 -7.90
N LEU A 175 12.04 12.97 -6.70
CA LEU A 175 11.72 11.57 -6.45
C LEU A 175 11.19 11.41 -5.03
N ASP A 176 9.90 11.09 -4.90
CA ASP A 176 9.28 10.71 -3.63
C ASP A 176 9.46 9.22 -3.37
N PHE A 177 9.74 8.88 -2.13
CA PHE A 177 9.92 7.52 -1.69
C PHE A 177 8.88 7.11 -0.66
N ILE A 178 8.03 6.17 -1.04
CA ILE A 178 6.93 5.69 -0.21
C ILE A 178 7.16 4.22 0.12
N THR A 179 7.10 3.90 1.39
CA THR A 179 7.19 2.52 1.88
C THR A 179 5.89 2.11 2.53
N SER A 180 5.49 0.87 2.37
CA SER A 180 4.37 0.31 3.11
C SER A 180 4.65 -1.11 3.55
N PHE A 181 4.03 -1.49 4.66
CA PHE A 181 4.13 -2.83 5.22
C PHE A 181 2.79 -3.20 5.87
N GLY A 182 2.35 -4.42 5.64
CA GLY A 182 1.18 -5.00 6.29
C GLY A 182 1.49 -6.41 6.78
N TYR A 183 1.01 -6.73 7.97
CA TYR A 183 1.02 -8.07 8.54
C TYR A 183 -0.35 -8.39 9.12
N GLN A 184 -0.87 -9.57 8.84
CA GLN A 184 -2.13 -10.05 9.40
C GLN A 184 -2.00 -11.51 9.79
N HIS A 185 -2.58 -11.86 10.95
CA HIS A 185 -2.69 -13.20 11.46
C HIS A 185 -4.16 -13.66 11.44
N ARG A 186 -4.39 -14.91 11.07
CA ARG A 186 -5.72 -15.51 11.00
C ARG A 186 -6.20 -15.87 12.41
N ILE A 187 -7.26 -15.23 12.86
CA ILE A 187 -7.86 -15.46 14.19
C ILE A 187 -8.99 -16.49 14.08
N SER A 188 -9.73 -16.46 12.97
CA SER A 188 -10.76 -17.43 12.67
C SER A 188 -10.82 -17.73 11.18
N ASN A 189 -11.74 -18.60 10.76
CA ASN A 189 -11.89 -18.94 9.34
C ASN A 189 -12.25 -17.76 8.44
N ILE A 190 -12.75 -16.67 9.01
CA ILE A 190 -13.22 -15.50 8.28
C ILE A 190 -12.54 -14.21 8.72
N LEU A 191 -11.74 -14.23 9.78
CA LEU A 191 -11.18 -13.00 10.39
C LEU A 191 -9.66 -13.05 10.45
N TYR A 192 -9.05 -12.00 9.93
CA TYR A 192 -7.62 -11.70 10.08
C TYR A 192 -7.46 -10.39 10.83
N LEU A 193 -6.55 -10.37 11.80
CA LEU A 193 -6.14 -9.19 12.56
C LEU A 193 -4.66 -8.96 12.39
N GLY A 194 -4.24 -7.69 12.37
CA GLY A 194 -2.85 -7.36 12.20
C GLY A 194 -2.57 -5.87 12.32
N VAL A 195 -1.53 -5.46 11.63
CA VAL A 195 -1.02 -4.09 11.61
C VAL A 195 -0.63 -3.70 10.18
N GLU A 196 -0.86 -2.44 9.85
CA GLU A 196 -0.29 -1.80 8.66
C GLU A 196 0.52 -0.57 9.06
N ALA A 197 1.60 -0.33 8.32
CA ALA A 197 2.44 0.84 8.43
C ALA A 197 2.67 1.44 7.05
N LEU A 198 2.75 2.75 7.00
CA LEU A 198 3.02 3.53 5.81
C LEU A 198 4.02 4.62 6.14
N GLY A 199 5.05 4.77 5.33
CA GLY A 199 6.04 5.82 5.42
C GLY A 199 6.14 6.58 4.11
N GLN A 200 6.28 7.88 4.17
CA GLN A 200 6.54 8.76 3.05
C GLN A 200 7.72 9.64 3.38
N ASP A 201 8.54 9.93 2.37
CA ASP A 201 9.71 10.81 2.43
C ASP A 201 10.66 10.41 3.57
N LEU A 202 10.89 9.09 3.70
CA LEU A 202 11.73 8.54 4.77
C LEU A 202 13.20 8.96 4.63
N GLU A 203 13.61 9.47 3.47
CA GLU A 203 14.90 10.15 3.26
C GLU A 203 15.08 11.37 4.16
N GLY A 204 14.01 12.04 4.55
CA GLY A 204 14.02 13.10 5.54
C GLY A 204 14.63 12.72 6.91
N PHE A 205 14.89 11.42 7.18
CA PHE A 205 15.69 11.00 8.32
C PHE A 205 17.15 11.38 8.21
N TRP A 206 17.67 11.60 7.01
CA TRP A 206 19.07 11.94 6.74
C TRP A 206 19.26 13.18 5.87
N GLU A 207 18.20 13.63 5.16
CA GLU A 207 18.15 14.88 4.41
C GLU A 207 17.29 15.90 5.17
N LYS A 208 17.94 17.01 5.59
CA LYS A 208 17.26 18.04 6.40
C LYS A 208 16.48 19.04 5.57
N ASP A 209 16.78 19.12 4.28
CA ASP A 209 16.25 20.11 3.34
C ASP A 209 15.19 19.50 2.42
N GLU A 210 14.41 18.57 2.97
CA GLU A 210 13.30 17.92 2.28
C GLU A 210 12.24 18.94 1.87
N ALA A 211 11.93 19.03 0.58
CA ALA A 211 11.01 20.04 0.04
C ALA A 211 9.56 19.83 0.49
N GLU A 212 9.14 18.59 0.76
CA GLU A 212 7.77 18.24 1.12
C GLU A 212 7.51 18.09 2.62
N GLY A 213 8.44 18.52 3.45
CA GLY A 213 8.20 18.70 4.89
C GLY A 213 8.77 17.62 5.81
N GLY A 214 9.54 16.66 5.29
CA GLY A 214 10.22 15.63 6.07
C GLY A 214 9.46 14.32 6.21
N ALA A 215 10.07 13.34 6.86
CA ALA A 215 9.55 11.98 6.97
C ALA A 215 8.23 11.91 7.76
N LYS A 216 7.22 11.31 7.16
CA LYS A 216 5.91 11.02 7.76
C LYS A 216 5.73 9.52 7.91
N VAL A 217 5.12 9.11 9.00
CA VAL A 217 4.86 7.70 9.31
C VAL A 217 3.46 7.54 9.88
N MET A 218 2.75 6.52 9.40
CA MET A 218 1.51 6.01 9.98
C MET A 218 1.74 4.57 10.41
N ILE A 219 1.17 4.19 11.54
CA ILE A 219 1.06 2.81 11.98
C ILE A 219 -0.29 2.61 12.68
N GLY A 220 -0.95 1.51 12.38
CA GLY A 220 -2.23 1.22 13.01
C GLY A 220 -2.73 -0.19 12.79
N PRO A 221 -3.83 -0.57 13.48
CA PRO A 221 -4.44 -1.88 13.36
C PRO A 221 -4.99 -2.12 11.95
N SER A 222 -4.99 -3.39 11.54
CA SER A 222 -5.56 -3.86 10.29
C SER A 222 -6.49 -5.04 10.56
N ILE A 223 -7.69 -4.97 10.05
CA ILE A 223 -8.72 -6.00 10.16
C ILE A 223 -9.14 -6.37 8.75
N ASN A 224 -9.23 -7.66 8.47
CA ASN A 224 -9.79 -8.15 7.23
C ASN A 224 -10.78 -9.28 7.50
N LEU A 225 -11.97 -9.17 6.90
CA LEU A 225 -13.05 -10.14 6.95
C LEU A 225 -13.25 -10.77 5.58
N GLU A 226 -13.18 -12.09 5.53
CA GLU A 226 -13.37 -12.91 4.34
C GLU A 226 -14.47 -13.95 4.59
N PRO A 227 -15.77 -13.59 4.45
CA PRO A 227 -16.87 -14.51 4.70
C PRO A 227 -16.77 -15.74 3.79
N ASN A 228 -16.95 -16.92 4.35
CA ASN A 228 -16.90 -18.17 3.61
C ASN A 228 -17.91 -18.17 2.47
N HIS A 229 -17.51 -18.67 1.30
CA HIS A 229 -18.35 -18.77 0.10
C HIS A 229 -18.89 -17.41 -0.43
N SER A 230 -18.40 -16.29 0.09
CA SER A 230 -18.75 -14.96 -0.40
C SER A 230 -17.77 -14.49 -1.46
N LYS A 231 -18.28 -13.71 -2.42
CA LYS A 231 -17.44 -12.95 -3.37
C LYS A 231 -16.96 -11.63 -2.75
N LEU A 232 -17.44 -11.29 -1.56
CA LEU A 232 -17.08 -10.07 -0.84
C LEU A 232 -16.00 -10.32 0.21
N SER A 233 -15.12 -9.37 0.36
CA SER A 233 -14.25 -9.22 1.53
C SER A 233 -14.24 -7.77 1.99
N PHE A 234 -13.98 -7.57 3.28
CA PHE A 234 -14.01 -6.26 3.92
C PHE A 234 -12.69 -6.04 4.65
N SER A 235 -12.11 -4.87 4.50
CA SER A 235 -10.90 -4.49 5.20
C SER A 235 -11.09 -3.13 5.86
N ILE A 236 -10.50 -2.95 7.04
CA ILE A 236 -10.40 -1.66 7.71
C ILE A 236 -9.00 -1.53 8.31
N SER A 237 -8.38 -0.38 8.11
CA SER A 237 -7.08 -0.07 8.67
C SER A 237 -6.92 1.45 8.80
N GLY A 238 -6.04 1.87 9.66
CA GLY A 238 -5.71 3.27 9.87
C GLY A 238 -5.08 3.50 11.22
N GLY A 239 -4.59 4.72 11.42
CA GLY A 239 -3.91 5.08 12.66
C GLY A 239 -3.45 6.53 12.66
N PRO A 240 -2.71 6.95 13.69
CA PRO A 240 -2.08 8.26 13.74
C PRO A 240 -1.04 8.40 12.62
N VAL A 241 -1.01 9.59 12.04
CA VAL A 241 0.02 10.03 11.09
C VAL A 241 0.86 11.08 11.80
N PHE A 242 2.15 10.87 11.87
CA PHE A 242 3.04 11.78 12.57
C PHE A 242 4.32 12.02 11.78
N TYR A 243 4.90 13.19 11.99
CA TYR A 243 6.23 13.49 11.51
C TYR A 243 7.26 12.80 12.37
N ALA A 244 8.04 11.91 11.78
CA ALA A 244 9.23 11.32 12.39
C ALA A 244 10.40 12.29 12.37
N THR A 245 10.49 13.09 11.29
CA THR A 245 11.41 14.24 11.19
C THR A 245 10.65 15.40 10.54
N ARG A 246 11.17 16.63 10.72
CA ARG A 246 10.62 17.82 10.05
C ARG A 246 11.72 18.51 9.28
N SER A 247 11.40 18.93 8.07
CA SER A 247 12.29 19.79 7.29
C SER A 247 12.53 21.11 8.02
N GLN A 248 13.76 21.62 7.93
CA GLN A 248 14.13 22.94 8.45
C GLN A 248 13.94 24.04 7.40
N VAL A 249 13.67 23.68 6.16
CA VAL A 249 13.43 24.61 5.06
C VAL A 249 12.00 25.11 5.12
N ILE A 250 11.82 26.39 4.83
CA ILE A 250 10.49 26.98 4.66
C ILE A 250 9.75 26.20 3.58
N PRO A 251 8.48 25.84 3.81
CA PRO A 251 7.69 25.04 2.90
C PRO A 251 7.80 25.55 1.46
N SER A 252 8.11 24.65 0.55
CA SER A 252 8.08 24.89 -0.88
C SER A 252 6.69 25.36 -1.33
N GLU A 253 6.55 25.86 -2.54
CA GLU A 253 5.22 26.21 -3.10
C GLU A 253 4.29 24.97 -3.12
N ALA A 254 4.83 23.78 -3.27
CA ALA A 254 4.09 22.53 -3.19
C ALA A 254 3.37 22.33 -1.84
N ILE A 255 4.04 22.63 -0.72
CA ILE A 255 3.39 22.58 0.60
C ILE A 255 2.35 23.68 0.76
N ARG A 256 2.51 24.83 0.12
CA ARG A 256 1.49 25.88 0.11
C ARG A 256 0.25 25.46 -0.68
N GLU A 257 0.41 24.70 -1.76
CA GLU A 257 -0.71 24.14 -2.52
C GLU A 257 -1.43 23.02 -1.77
N ILE A 258 -0.70 22.17 -1.04
CA ILE A 258 -1.27 21.16 -0.14
C ILE A 258 -1.88 21.78 1.12
N GLY A 259 -1.45 23.01 1.45
CA GLY A 259 -1.95 23.82 2.57
C GLY A 259 -1.27 23.51 3.89
N SER A 260 -1.61 24.30 4.92
CA SER A 260 -1.10 24.17 6.31
C SER A 260 -1.41 22.82 6.97
N VAL A 261 -2.25 22.03 6.36
CA VAL A 261 -2.70 20.71 6.74
C VAL A 261 -1.53 19.70 6.81
N ALA A 262 -0.58 19.81 5.90
CA ALA A 262 0.57 18.90 5.86
C ALA A 262 1.56 19.12 7.01
N SER A 263 1.46 20.19 7.78
CA SER A 263 2.45 20.58 8.80
C SER A 263 2.21 20.02 10.20
N GLY A 264 1.10 19.34 10.44
CA GLY A 264 0.71 18.80 11.75
C GLY A 264 0.60 17.29 11.78
N ASN A 265 0.68 16.72 12.99
CA ASN A 265 0.29 15.32 13.19
C ASN A 265 -1.22 15.19 12.95
N GLY A 266 -1.61 14.08 12.34
CA GLY A 266 -2.99 13.79 11.99
C GLY A 266 -3.35 12.34 12.25
N TYR A 267 -4.42 11.90 11.63
CA TYR A 267 -4.79 10.49 11.60
C TYR A 267 -5.53 10.16 10.30
N THR A 268 -5.53 8.89 9.96
CA THR A 268 -6.29 8.37 8.82
C THR A 268 -6.97 7.07 9.20
N ILE A 269 -8.16 6.87 8.66
CA ILE A 269 -8.86 5.59 8.69
C ILE A 269 -9.39 5.30 7.29
N ARG A 270 -9.29 4.05 6.87
CA ARG A 270 -9.76 3.59 5.57
C ARG A 270 -10.52 2.28 5.72
N ALA A 271 -11.64 2.17 5.04
CA ALA A 271 -12.40 0.94 4.91
C ALA A 271 -12.53 0.58 3.43
N LEU A 272 -12.47 -0.71 3.12
CA LEU A 272 -12.50 -1.23 1.75
C LEU A 272 -13.45 -2.42 1.67
N VAL A 273 -14.27 -2.43 0.64
CA VAL A 273 -15.08 -3.57 0.20
C VAL A 273 -14.53 -4.05 -1.12
N ASN A 274 -14.23 -5.32 -1.20
CA ASN A 274 -13.69 -5.98 -2.37
C ASN A 274 -14.69 -6.98 -2.92
N PHE A 275 -14.93 -6.95 -4.22
CA PHE A 275 -15.86 -7.84 -4.92
C PHE A 275 -15.14 -8.63 -6.02
N ASN A 276 -15.12 -9.95 -5.91
CA ASN A 276 -14.53 -10.85 -6.88
C ASN A 276 -15.51 -11.13 -8.02
N LEU A 277 -15.19 -10.74 -9.25
CA LEU A 277 -16.07 -10.91 -10.41
C LEU A 277 -16.19 -12.38 -10.83
N HIS A 278 -15.07 -13.11 -10.79
CA HIS A 278 -15.03 -14.52 -11.15
C HIS A 278 -14.37 -15.30 -10.01
N ARG A 279 -15.03 -16.38 -9.64
CA ARG A 279 -14.56 -17.34 -8.68
C ARG A 279 -14.46 -18.71 -9.31
#